data_32b86411baa684d77ccef84a29c12444
#
_entry.id   32b86411baa684d77ccef84a29c12444
#
_cell.length_a   1.000
_cell.length_b   1.000
_cell.length_c   1.000
_cell.angle_alpha   90.00
_cell.angle_beta   90.00
_cell.angle_gamma   90.00
#
_symmetry.space_group_name_H-M   'P 1'
#
loop_
_entity.id
_entity.type
_entity.pdbx_description
1 polymer ?
#
loop_
_entity_poly.entity_id
_entity_poly.type
_entity_poly.pdbx_seq_one_letter_code
_entity_poly.pdbx_strand_id
1 'polypeptide(L)'
;ASGEWKNGFDAMPDETVNLQEFYSQYHKNKAEWDKAFKWLAETDLLSIPKGKVMIPGTNIRASIEDGYNEPLEKRRSESHRKKIDFMYVVKGTEGFYLLDHESSTPNCEYSDEKDVIRYDFDMHKSHYFFSTPKRFVICFPSDWHVAKVQTPIADQSLRVIVLKIDYKE
;
A
#
# COMPACT_ATOMS: atom_id res chain seq x y z
N ALA A 1 18.60 -4.25 -10.02
CA ALA A 1 18.79 -3.73 -8.67
C ALA A 1 19.33 -4.81 -7.76
N SER A 2 20.31 -4.48 -6.93
CA SER A 2 21.04 -5.43 -6.08
C SER A 2 20.23 -5.98 -4.91
N GLY A 3 19.05 -5.40 -4.61
CA GLY A 3 18.26 -5.77 -3.42
C GLY A 3 18.78 -5.15 -2.12
N GLU A 4 19.69 -4.19 -2.20
CA GLU A 4 20.22 -3.50 -1.01
C GLU A 4 19.12 -2.76 -0.23
N TRP A 5 18.07 -2.33 -0.91
CA TRP A 5 16.91 -1.65 -0.31
C TRP A 5 16.20 -2.52 0.74
N LYS A 6 16.33 -3.83 0.66
CA LYS A 6 15.60 -4.77 1.53
C LYS A 6 15.89 -4.60 3.01
N ASN A 7 17.13 -4.26 3.37
CA ASN A 7 17.53 -4.12 4.77
C ASN A 7 17.09 -5.31 5.64
N GLY A 8 17.11 -6.52 5.08
CA GLY A 8 16.70 -7.74 5.78
C GLY A 8 15.23 -8.12 5.67
N PHE A 9 14.39 -7.27 5.08
CA PHE A 9 12.98 -7.60 4.87
C PHE A 9 12.84 -8.61 3.74
N ASP A 10 12.12 -9.70 3.98
CA ASP A 10 12.13 -10.87 3.10
C ASP A 10 11.05 -10.87 2.03
N ALA A 11 10.17 -9.88 1.97
CA ALA A 11 9.16 -9.78 0.92
C ALA A 11 9.72 -9.07 -0.32
N MET A 12 9.09 -9.33 -1.46
CA MET A 12 9.42 -8.71 -2.74
C MET A 12 8.29 -7.79 -3.19
N PRO A 13 8.56 -6.78 -4.02
CA PRO A 13 7.48 -5.98 -4.59
C PRO A 13 6.60 -6.86 -5.48
N ASP A 14 5.28 -6.63 -5.38
CA ASP A 14 4.33 -7.24 -6.29
C ASP A 14 4.64 -6.80 -7.72
N GLU A 15 4.31 -7.63 -8.72
CA GLU A 15 4.57 -7.31 -10.13
C GLU A 15 3.83 -6.07 -10.63
N THR A 16 2.78 -5.62 -9.90
CA THR A 16 2.05 -4.38 -10.22
C THR A 16 2.81 -3.12 -9.84
N VAL A 17 3.83 -3.23 -8.98
CA VAL A 17 4.59 -2.07 -8.50
C VAL A 17 5.39 -1.46 -9.63
N ASN A 18 5.29 -0.14 -9.81
CA ASN A 18 6.11 0.60 -10.75
C ASN A 18 7.55 0.65 -10.21
N LEU A 19 8.40 -0.24 -10.71
CA LEU A 19 9.78 -0.38 -10.22
C LEU A 19 10.63 0.85 -10.51
N GLN A 20 10.39 1.53 -11.62
CA GLN A 20 11.12 2.76 -11.95
C GLN A 20 10.82 3.86 -10.93
N GLU A 21 9.54 4.02 -10.58
CA GLU A 21 9.11 4.99 -9.58
C GLU A 21 9.62 4.61 -8.18
N PHE A 22 9.59 3.33 -7.84
CA PHE A 22 10.14 2.83 -6.59
C PHE A 22 11.63 3.16 -6.48
N TYR A 23 12.39 2.86 -7.53
CA TYR A 23 13.81 3.17 -7.58
C TYR A 23 14.05 4.68 -7.38
N SER A 24 13.33 5.52 -8.10
CA SER A 24 13.45 6.98 -8.01
C SER A 24 13.16 7.47 -6.60
N GLN A 25 12.03 7.07 -6.01
CA GLN A 25 11.64 7.50 -4.68
C GLN A 25 12.57 6.98 -3.59
N TYR A 26 13.04 5.75 -3.74
CA TYR A 26 14.02 5.18 -2.82
C TYR A 26 15.30 6.04 -2.79
N HIS A 27 15.84 6.40 -3.95
CA HIS A 27 17.07 7.21 -4.00
C HIS A 27 16.87 8.65 -3.54
N LYS A 28 15.69 9.22 -3.75
CA LYS A 28 15.36 10.57 -3.28
C LYS A 28 15.20 10.65 -1.77
N ASN A 29 14.94 9.55 -1.09
CA ASN A 29 14.63 9.51 0.33
C ASN A 29 15.19 8.25 1.00
N LYS A 30 16.40 7.89 0.62
CA LYS A 30 17.05 6.62 0.98
C LYS A 30 17.04 6.36 2.48
N ALA A 31 17.38 7.36 3.29
CA ALA A 31 17.48 7.18 4.74
C ALA A 31 16.15 6.71 5.35
N GLU A 32 15.03 7.29 4.96
CA GLU A 32 13.73 6.88 5.49
C GLU A 32 13.29 5.52 4.95
N TRP A 33 13.49 5.25 3.66
CA TRP A 33 13.16 3.95 3.09
C TRP A 33 13.97 2.82 3.73
N ASP A 34 15.27 3.04 3.95
CA ASP A 34 16.12 2.05 4.62
C ASP A 34 15.62 1.77 6.04
N LYS A 35 15.27 2.81 6.78
CA LYS A 35 14.71 2.65 8.14
C LYS A 35 13.37 1.95 8.14
N ALA A 36 12.52 2.21 7.15
CA ALA A 36 11.24 1.54 7.01
C ALA A 36 11.42 0.04 6.78
N PHE A 37 12.24 -0.36 5.83
CA PHE A 37 12.49 -1.78 5.56
C PHE A 37 13.16 -2.47 6.74
N LYS A 38 14.12 -1.81 7.40
CA LYS A 38 14.75 -2.36 8.59
C LYS A 38 13.74 -2.57 9.72
N TRP A 39 12.85 -1.60 9.94
CA TRP A 39 11.80 -1.72 10.94
C TRP A 39 10.86 -2.89 10.62
N LEU A 40 10.46 -3.06 9.36
CA LEU A 40 9.66 -4.20 8.94
C LEU A 40 10.37 -5.53 9.18
N ALA A 41 11.68 -5.59 8.92
CA ALA A 41 12.48 -6.80 9.10
C ALA A 41 12.69 -7.17 10.57
N GLU A 42 12.83 -6.19 11.45
CA GLU A 42 13.20 -6.39 12.85
C GLU A 42 12.00 -6.44 13.81
N THR A 43 10.80 -6.09 13.33
CA THR A 43 9.59 -6.06 14.15
C THR A 43 8.82 -7.37 14.00
N ASP A 44 8.32 -7.92 15.11
CA ASP A 44 7.38 -9.05 15.06
C ASP A 44 6.01 -8.54 14.59
N LEU A 45 5.79 -8.58 13.28
CA LEU A 45 4.61 -8.00 12.65
C LEU A 45 3.33 -8.76 12.97
N LEU A 46 3.43 -10.05 13.33
CA LEU A 46 2.26 -10.85 13.72
C LEU A 46 1.74 -10.49 15.09
N SER A 47 2.59 -9.99 15.98
CA SER A 47 2.23 -9.74 17.37
C SER A 47 2.25 -8.29 17.80
N ILE A 48 2.81 -7.39 17.00
CA ILE A 48 2.78 -5.95 17.31
C ILE A 48 1.32 -5.49 17.49
N PRO A 49 1.00 -4.70 18.54
CA PRO A 49 -0.37 -4.23 18.74
C PRO A 49 -0.91 -3.46 17.54
N LYS A 50 -2.19 -3.65 17.23
CA LYS A 50 -2.86 -2.83 16.22
C LYS A 50 -2.89 -1.36 16.66
N GLY A 51 -2.90 -0.47 15.68
CA GLY A 51 -2.89 0.97 15.91
C GLY A 51 -1.89 1.67 15.02
N LYS A 52 -1.65 2.94 15.31
CA LYS A 52 -0.76 3.79 14.53
C LYS A 52 0.49 4.10 15.33
N VAL A 53 1.65 3.89 14.73
CA VAL A 53 2.94 4.21 15.33
C VAL A 53 3.82 4.91 14.32
N MET A 54 4.74 5.76 14.80
CA MET A 54 5.77 6.32 13.94
C MET A 54 6.98 5.39 13.93
N ILE A 55 7.53 5.16 12.75
CA ILE A 55 8.81 4.42 12.65
C ILE A 55 9.90 5.32 13.20
N PRO A 56 10.70 4.85 14.19
CA PRO A 56 11.72 5.69 14.83
C PRO A 56 12.69 6.31 13.84
N GLY A 57 12.93 7.60 14.01
CA GLY A 57 13.87 8.35 13.17
C GLY A 57 13.35 8.70 11.78
N THR A 58 12.04 8.56 11.54
CA THR A 58 11.44 8.86 10.24
C THR A 58 10.18 9.70 10.39
N ASN A 59 9.69 10.20 9.25
CA ASN A 59 8.36 10.82 9.14
C ASN A 59 7.34 9.80 8.59
N ILE A 60 7.56 8.51 8.82
CA ILE A 60 6.71 7.44 8.31
C ILE A 60 5.79 6.94 9.41
N ARG A 61 4.48 7.01 9.14
CA ARG A 61 3.47 6.43 10.02
C ARG A 61 3.14 5.02 9.55
N ALA A 62 3.20 4.07 10.49
CA ALA A 62 2.76 2.70 10.26
C ALA A 62 1.40 2.50 10.92
N SER A 63 0.44 2.01 10.15
CA SER A 63 -0.88 1.61 10.64
C SER A 63 -0.97 0.09 10.60
N ILE A 64 -1.17 -0.51 11.77
CA ILE A 64 -1.33 -1.97 11.91
C ILE A 64 -2.81 -2.24 12.13
N GLU A 65 -3.41 -3.03 11.23
CA GLU A 65 -4.86 -3.24 11.19
C GLU A 65 -5.21 -4.71 11.10
N ASP A 66 -6.18 -5.13 11.92
CA ASP A 66 -6.84 -6.43 11.78
C ASP A 66 -8.23 -6.19 11.18
N GLY A 67 -8.62 -7.02 10.21
CA GLY A 67 -9.88 -6.82 9.52
C GLY A 67 -10.15 -7.90 8.48
N TYR A 68 -10.90 -7.54 7.45
CA TYR A 68 -11.34 -8.47 6.41
C TYR A 68 -11.34 -7.78 5.05
N ASN A 69 -11.14 -8.57 3.99
CA ASN A 69 -11.56 -8.14 2.66
C ASN A 69 -13.08 -8.03 2.64
N GLU A 70 -13.59 -7.14 1.80
CA GLU A 70 -15.03 -6.93 1.62
C GLU A 70 -15.38 -6.97 0.13
N PRO A 71 -16.65 -7.24 -0.22
CA PRO A 71 -17.12 -7.07 -1.59
C PRO A 71 -16.80 -5.66 -2.10
N LEU A 72 -16.47 -5.54 -3.39
CA LEU A 72 -16.04 -4.28 -3.99
C LEU A 72 -17.02 -3.13 -3.73
N GLU A 73 -18.33 -3.39 -3.77
CA GLU A 73 -19.36 -2.37 -3.54
C GLU A 73 -19.33 -1.75 -2.15
N LYS A 74 -18.64 -2.38 -1.20
CA LYS A 74 -18.42 -1.86 0.15
C LYS A 74 -17.09 -1.15 0.32
N ARG A 75 -16.26 -1.13 -0.72
CA ARG A 75 -14.95 -0.49 -0.68
C ARG A 75 -14.96 0.77 -1.51
N ARG A 76 -14.04 1.68 -1.20
CA ARG A 76 -13.90 2.94 -1.92
C ARG A 76 -12.53 3.05 -2.52
N SER A 77 -12.49 3.59 -3.74
CA SER A 77 -11.23 3.92 -4.41
C SER A 77 -10.60 5.15 -3.78
N GLU A 78 -9.29 5.25 -3.93
CA GLU A 78 -8.57 6.42 -3.45
C GLU A 78 -7.25 6.62 -4.19
N SER A 79 -6.77 7.85 -4.16
CA SER A 79 -5.38 8.18 -4.45
C SER A 79 -4.94 9.31 -3.53
N HIS A 80 -3.64 9.53 -3.47
CA HIS A 80 -3.00 10.50 -2.60
C HIS A 80 -2.10 11.40 -3.43
N ARG A 81 -1.76 12.58 -2.95
CA ARG A 81 -0.84 13.49 -3.64
C ARG A 81 0.48 13.67 -2.90
N LYS A 82 0.44 13.60 -1.56
CA LYS A 82 1.59 13.88 -0.70
C LYS A 82 2.31 12.63 -0.23
N LYS A 83 1.59 11.51 -0.15
CA LYS A 83 2.09 10.27 0.44
C LYS A 83 2.05 9.11 -0.54
N ILE A 84 2.97 8.20 -0.33
CA ILE A 84 3.01 6.89 -0.96
C ILE A 84 2.37 5.90 0.00
N ASP A 85 1.49 5.03 -0.50
CA ASP A 85 0.97 3.90 0.25
C ASP A 85 1.86 2.68 0.04
N PHE A 86 2.56 2.28 1.08
CA PHE A 86 3.24 0.99 1.12
C PHE A 86 2.34 0.04 1.91
N MET A 87 1.85 -1.02 1.26
CA MET A 87 0.86 -1.92 1.82
C MET A 87 1.41 -3.34 1.87
N TYR A 88 1.42 -3.92 3.08
CA TYR A 88 1.93 -5.26 3.30
C TYR A 88 0.91 -6.07 4.08
N VAL A 89 0.45 -7.19 3.50
CA VAL A 89 -0.40 -8.14 4.21
C VAL A 89 0.49 -9.08 5.02
N VAL A 90 0.39 -8.99 6.34
CA VAL A 90 1.17 -9.81 7.26
C VAL A 90 0.59 -11.21 7.37
N LYS A 91 -0.75 -11.30 7.34
CA LYS A 91 -1.49 -12.54 7.42
C LYS A 91 -2.72 -12.45 6.55
N GLY A 92 -2.96 -13.49 5.75
CA GLY A 92 -4.08 -13.56 4.83
C GLY A 92 -3.71 -13.24 3.39
N THR A 93 -4.72 -13.04 2.57
CA THR A 93 -4.58 -12.68 1.15
C THR A 93 -5.45 -11.46 0.89
N GLU A 94 -4.83 -10.34 0.55
CA GLU A 94 -5.52 -9.07 0.36
C GLU A 94 -5.79 -8.81 -1.12
N GLY A 95 -7.04 -8.48 -1.46
CA GLY A 95 -7.43 -8.13 -2.82
C GLY A 95 -7.35 -6.64 -3.10
N PHE A 96 -7.05 -6.29 -4.35
CA PHE A 96 -6.87 -4.92 -4.81
C PHE A 96 -7.44 -4.72 -6.21
N TYR A 97 -7.78 -3.47 -6.51
CA TYR A 97 -7.92 -2.98 -7.88
C TYR A 97 -6.99 -1.81 -8.10
N LEU A 98 -6.33 -1.80 -9.26
CA LEU A 98 -5.70 -0.60 -9.82
C LEU A 98 -6.62 -0.07 -10.90
N LEU A 99 -7.01 1.20 -10.77
CA LEU A 99 -8.00 1.81 -11.64
C LEU A 99 -7.40 2.17 -13.00
N ASP A 100 -8.20 1.98 -14.04
CA ASP A 100 -7.95 2.52 -15.36
C ASP A 100 -8.29 4.02 -15.35
N HIS A 101 -7.31 4.88 -15.64
CA HIS A 101 -7.50 6.34 -15.54
C HIS A 101 -8.51 6.87 -16.54
N GLU A 102 -8.53 6.33 -17.77
CA GLU A 102 -9.41 6.84 -18.81
C GLU A 102 -10.89 6.65 -18.50
N SER A 103 -11.22 5.56 -17.80
CA SER A 103 -12.61 5.24 -17.43
C SER A 103 -12.97 5.66 -16.00
N SER A 104 -12.07 6.32 -15.30
CA SER A 104 -12.26 6.75 -13.93
C SER A 104 -12.45 8.25 -13.83
N THR A 105 -13.37 8.68 -12.98
CA THR A 105 -13.71 10.09 -12.79
C THR A 105 -13.76 10.42 -11.29
N PRO A 106 -13.09 11.50 -10.85
CA PRO A 106 -13.21 11.93 -9.46
C PRO A 106 -14.67 12.13 -9.07
N ASN A 107 -15.06 11.60 -7.91
CA ASN A 107 -16.42 11.75 -7.38
C ASN A 107 -16.51 12.66 -6.15
N CYS A 108 -15.39 13.29 -5.79
CA CYS A 108 -15.31 14.25 -4.72
C CYS A 108 -14.12 15.19 -4.99
N GLU A 109 -14.03 16.27 -4.24
CA GLU A 109 -12.86 17.13 -4.26
C GLU A 109 -11.73 16.48 -3.45
N TYR A 110 -10.49 16.79 -3.84
CA TYR A 110 -9.32 16.37 -3.07
C TYR A 110 -9.36 17.00 -1.67
N SER A 111 -9.21 16.16 -0.64
CA SER A 111 -9.08 16.62 0.75
C SER A 111 -7.61 16.82 1.09
N ASP A 112 -7.19 18.07 1.24
CA ASP A 112 -5.81 18.38 1.63
C ASP A 112 -5.49 17.85 3.04
N GLU A 113 -6.45 17.93 3.95
CA GLU A 113 -6.30 17.46 5.33
C GLU A 113 -6.04 15.96 5.40
N LYS A 114 -6.81 15.17 4.64
CA LYS A 114 -6.71 13.70 4.64
C LYS A 114 -5.81 13.16 3.55
N ASP A 115 -5.37 14.02 2.61
CA ASP A 115 -4.60 13.63 1.45
C ASP A 115 -5.29 12.52 0.67
N VAL A 116 -6.55 12.72 0.30
CA VAL A 116 -7.32 11.71 -0.40
C VAL A 116 -8.28 12.32 -1.41
N ILE A 117 -8.41 11.66 -2.56
CA ILE A 117 -9.45 11.87 -3.55
C ILE A 117 -10.00 10.50 -3.96
N ARG A 118 -11.28 10.43 -4.30
CA ARG A 118 -11.98 9.18 -4.64
C ARG A 118 -12.57 9.26 -6.03
N TYR A 119 -12.86 8.09 -6.61
CA TYR A 119 -13.23 7.96 -8.02
C TYR A 119 -14.43 7.04 -8.20
N ASP A 120 -15.25 7.36 -9.21
CA ASP A 120 -16.11 6.38 -9.87
C ASP A 120 -15.27 5.71 -10.95
N PHE A 121 -15.35 4.40 -11.07
CA PHE A 121 -14.50 3.64 -11.99
C PHE A 121 -15.24 2.43 -12.55
N ASP A 122 -14.74 1.92 -13.69
CA ASP A 122 -15.23 0.70 -14.32
C ASP A 122 -14.36 -0.47 -13.87
N MET A 123 -14.90 -1.37 -13.05
CA MET A 123 -14.15 -2.53 -12.57
C MET A 123 -13.69 -3.44 -13.69
N HIS A 124 -14.43 -3.50 -14.80
CA HIS A 124 -14.10 -4.38 -15.93
C HIS A 124 -12.90 -3.85 -16.74
N LYS A 125 -12.57 -2.58 -16.60
CA LYS A 125 -11.40 -1.97 -17.23
C LYS A 125 -10.24 -1.79 -16.24
N SER A 126 -10.48 -2.06 -14.97
CA SER A 126 -9.47 -1.94 -13.92
C SER A 126 -8.78 -3.28 -13.68
N HIS A 127 -7.58 -3.23 -13.12
CA HIS A 127 -6.78 -4.43 -12.90
C HIS A 127 -7.00 -4.98 -11.49
N TYR A 128 -7.60 -6.17 -11.40
CA TYR A 128 -7.73 -6.90 -10.15
C TYR A 128 -6.52 -7.79 -9.90
N PHE A 129 -6.02 -7.79 -8.66
CA PHE A 129 -4.96 -8.71 -8.24
C PHE A 129 -5.07 -8.93 -6.73
N PHE A 130 -4.33 -9.90 -6.21
CA PHE A 130 -4.25 -10.10 -4.77
C PHE A 130 -2.81 -10.35 -4.33
N SER A 131 -2.51 -10.02 -3.08
CA SER A 131 -1.19 -10.11 -2.49
C SER A 131 -1.17 -11.01 -1.26
N THR A 132 -0.04 -11.68 -1.06
CA THR A 132 0.24 -12.56 0.08
C THR A 132 1.45 -12.03 0.85
N PRO A 133 1.79 -12.60 2.02
CA PRO A 133 2.96 -12.14 2.79
C PRO A 133 4.31 -12.20 2.05
N LYS A 134 4.37 -12.85 0.88
CA LYS A 134 5.59 -12.89 0.06
C LYS A 134 5.82 -11.62 -0.74
N ARG A 135 4.80 -10.77 -0.87
CA ARG A 135 4.81 -9.56 -1.70
C ARG A 135 4.34 -8.36 -0.91
N PHE A 136 4.82 -7.19 -1.26
CA PHE A 136 4.25 -5.93 -0.82
C PHE A 136 3.76 -5.13 -2.02
N VAL A 137 2.80 -4.24 -1.79
CA VAL A 137 2.21 -3.40 -2.84
C VAL A 137 2.55 -1.96 -2.52
N ILE A 138 3.02 -1.22 -3.53
CA ILE A 138 3.26 0.21 -3.39
C ILE A 138 2.37 0.94 -4.38
N CYS A 139 1.56 1.86 -3.88
CA CYS A 139 0.78 2.78 -4.70
C CYS A 139 1.35 4.18 -4.57
N PHE A 140 1.88 4.69 -5.69
CA PHE A 140 2.35 6.07 -5.81
C PHE A 140 1.16 6.99 -6.09
N PRO A 141 1.33 8.32 -6.03
CA PRO A 141 0.22 9.24 -6.30
C PRO A 141 -0.54 9.00 -7.61
N SER A 142 0.14 8.48 -8.64
CA SER A 142 -0.50 8.15 -9.92
C SER A 142 -1.24 6.81 -9.92
N ASP A 143 -1.13 6.03 -8.86
CA ASP A 143 -1.78 4.72 -8.74
C ASP A 143 -3.09 4.86 -7.98
N TRP A 144 -4.19 4.97 -8.72
CA TRP A 144 -5.54 5.03 -8.14
C TRP A 144 -5.97 3.60 -7.82
N HIS A 145 -6.39 3.36 -6.59
CA HIS A 145 -6.52 1.97 -6.11
C HIS A 145 -7.70 1.77 -5.16
N VAL A 146 -8.08 0.50 -5.01
CA VAL A 146 -8.98 0.00 -3.98
C VAL A 146 -8.26 -1.13 -3.26
N ALA A 147 -8.22 -1.10 -1.94
CA ALA A 147 -7.62 -2.14 -1.12
C ALA A 147 -8.68 -2.94 -0.35
N LYS A 148 -8.28 -4.09 0.20
CA LYS A 148 -9.13 -4.99 0.99
C LYS A 148 -10.37 -5.44 0.24
N VAL A 149 -10.18 -5.82 -1.02
CA VAL A 149 -11.24 -6.35 -1.87
C VAL A 149 -11.29 -7.87 -1.74
N GLN A 150 -12.50 -8.42 -1.76
CA GLN A 150 -12.73 -9.85 -1.67
C GLN A 150 -11.88 -10.65 -2.66
N THR A 151 -11.34 -11.77 -2.20
CA THR A 151 -10.52 -12.69 -2.98
C THR A 151 -11.26 -14.02 -3.19
N PRO A 152 -10.78 -14.88 -4.12
CA PRO A 152 -11.32 -16.25 -4.26
C PRO A 152 -11.02 -17.18 -3.07
N ILE A 153 -10.15 -16.77 -2.15
CA ILE A 153 -9.78 -17.56 -0.99
C ILE A 153 -10.93 -17.54 0.03
N ALA A 154 -11.22 -18.69 0.66
CA ALA A 154 -12.35 -18.77 1.57
C ALA A 154 -12.19 -17.87 2.79
N ASP A 155 -11.00 -17.83 3.39
CA ASP A 155 -10.72 -16.98 4.56
C ASP A 155 -10.38 -15.56 4.08
N GLN A 156 -11.24 -14.60 4.41
CA GLN A 156 -11.07 -13.19 4.06
C GLN A 156 -10.42 -12.37 5.18
N SER A 157 -10.03 -13.00 6.28
CA SER A 157 -9.41 -12.28 7.38
C SER A 157 -8.01 -11.81 7.05
N LEU A 158 -7.66 -10.64 7.55
CA LEU A 158 -6.41 -9.95 7.23
C LEU A 158 -5.76 -9.37 8.48
N ARG A 159 -4.43 -9.41 8.50
CA ARG A 159 -3.66 -8.43 9.26
C ARG A 159 -2.79 -7.69 8.24
N VAL A 160 -2.92 -6.38 8.19
CA VAL A 160 -2.18 -5.55 7.23
C VAL A 160 -1.41 -4.45 7.93
N ILE A 161 -0.34 -4.02 7.29
CA ILE A 161 0.42 -2.86 7.70
C ILE A 161 0.47 -1.91 6.51
N VAL A 162 0.11 -0.65 6.77
CA VAL A 162 0.19 0.42 5.77
C VAL A 162 1.18 1.46 6.26
N LEU A 163 2.21 1.69 5.46
CA LEU A 163 3.16 2.77 5.71
C LEU A 163 2.80 3.94 4.83
N LYS A 164 2.70 5.13 5.43
CA LYS A 164 2.55 6.39 4.70
C LYS A 164 3.91 7.04 4.60
N ILE A 165 4.47 7.06 3.41
CA ILE A 165 5.82 7.56 3.14
C ILE A 165 5.71 8.81 2.30
N ASP A 166 6.50 9.85 2.63
CA ASP A 166 6.49 11.10 1.86
C ASP A 166 6.86 10.84 0.40
N TYR A 167 6.07 11.39 -0.51
CA TYR A 167 6.39 11.42 -1.94
C TYR A 167 7.30 12.61 -2.21
N LYS A 168 8.45 12.37 -2.82
CA LYS A 168 9.45 13.41 -3.14
C LYS A 168 9.41 13.72 -4.64
N GLU A 169 9.21 14.97 -4.97
CA GLU A 169 9.23 15.45 -6.37
C GLU A 169 10.64 15.55 -6.95
#